data_9158b93885b434cc27fc7a2a823763a3
#
_entry.id   9158b93885b434cc27fc7a2a823763a3
#
_cell.length_a   1.000
_cell.length_b   1.000
_cell.length_c   1.000
_cell.angle_alpha   90.00
_cell.angle_beta   90.00
_cell.angle_gamma   90.00
#
_symmetry.space_group_name_H-M   'P 1'
#
loop_
_entity.id
_entity.type
_entity.pdbx_description
1 polymer ?
#
loop_
_entity_poly.entity_id
_entity_poly.type
_entity_poly.pdbx_seq_one_letter_code
_entity_poly.pdbx_strand_id
1 'polypeptide(L)'
;MKTLQFNIPVIQGQSITVQEDISESFYPHLHRHQEAQLMWITKGRGVLLVDETLHSFKENDIFFIGANQAHVFKSVSEDKASDAARSISIFFDPAGRLKQLFMLGEFEPLEQFLKQDSRGFKIPKMDFEVVSKRIMLLKQAEKIDKMMHFFYLLRTLSQISKRTNSLCPEPVEAAVCSIGKNNRIEKVCHYINTHFKQGLTLESVAERAHLSPQAFCRYFKKHCGITLVGYLNRIRINEVCSQLGKDHLHLENISFIAYNCGFNSITNFNRVFKQIIGCTPKEYILRYDQRYTENTIVSYV
;
A
#
# COMPACT_ATOMS: atom_id res chain seq x y z
N MET A 1 -9.22 -3.05 15.12
CA MET A 1 -8.93 -1.71 14.52
C MET A 1 -9.38 -1.71 13.06
N LYS A 2 -9.87 -0.58 12.52
CA LYS A 2 -10.35 -0.51 11.12
C LYS A 2 -9.14 -0.28 10.21
N THR A 3 -8.82 -1.21 9.30
CA THR A 3 -7.73 -1.06 8.33
C THR A 3 -8.17 -0.14 7.20
N LEU A 4 -7.41 0.92 6.93
CA LEU A 4 -7.65 1.83 5.81
C LEU A 4 -6.93 1.31 4.56
N GLN A 5 -7.58 1.40 3.40
CA GLN A 5 -6.88 1.25 2.13
C GLN A 5 -6.22 2.59 1.81
N PHE A 6 -4.92 2.58 1.64
CA PHE A 6 -4.14 3.76 1.32
C PHE A 6 -3.67 3.68 -0.14
N ASN A 7 -3.60 4.80 -0.82
CA ASN A 7 -2.97 4.87 -2.14
C ASN A 7 -1.68 5.66 -1.98
N ILE A 8 -0.58 5.03 -2.34
CA ILE A 8 0.70 5.72 -2.43
C ILE A 8 0.65 6.64 -3.66
N PRO A 9 0.93 7.94 -3.52
CA PRO A 9 0.99 8.85 -4.66
C PRO A 9 2.16 8.43 -5.54
N VAL A 10 1.87 7.72 -6.63
CA VAL A 10 2.87 7.35 -7.63
C VAL A 10 3.03 8.52 -8.58
N ILE A 11 4.23 9.06 -8.70
CA ILE A 11 4.57 10.08 -9.70
C ILE A 11 4.34 9.47 -11.09
N GLN A 12 3.63 10.19 -11.95
CA GLN A 12 3.27 9.71 -13.29
C GLN A 12 4.52 9.24 -14.06
N GLY A 13 4.48 8.03 -14.61
CA GLY A 13 5.60 7.43 -15.32
C GLY A 13 6.62 6.70 -14.45
N GLN A 14 6.62 6.85 -13.13
CA GLN A 14 7.54 6.13 -12.24
C GLN A 14 6.95 4.80 -11.77
N SER A 15 7.79 3.77 -11.70
CA SER A 15 7.46 2.44 -11.16
C SER A 15 7.95 2.27 -9.73
N ILE A 16 8.80 3.20 -9.26
CA ILE A 16 9.44 3.20 -7.95
C ILE A 16 9.32 4.59 -7.38
N THR A 17 8.67 4.72 -6.23
CA THR A 17 8.55 5.98 -5.50
C THR A 17 9.49 5.96 -4.30
N VAL A 18 10.33 6.99 -4.16
CA VAL A 18 11.13 7.22 -2.96
C VAL A 18 10.56 8.45 -2.27
N GLN A 19 10.13 8.29 -1.02
CA GLN A 19 9.50 9.33 -0.23
C GLN A 19 10.29 9.53 1.06
N GLU A 20 10.59 10.78 1.40
CA GLU A 20 11.14 11.17 2.68
C GLU A 20 10.05 11.89 3.48
N ASP A 21 9.75 11.38 4.66
CA ASP A 21 8.77 11.98 5.55
C ASP A 21 9.45 12.60 6.76
N ILE A 22 9.08 13.84 7.05
CA ILE A 22 9.48 14.58 8.24
C ILE A 22 8.20 15.11 8.88
N SER A 23 7.85 14.62 10.07
CA SER A 23 6.61 14.98 10.75
C SER A 23 6.78 14.89 12.26
N GLU A 24 5.83 15.40 13.03
CA GLU A 24 5.82 15.28 14.49
C GLU A 24 5.64 13.82 14.95
N SER A 25 4.96 13.00 14.15
CA SER A 25 4.73 11.58 14.44
C SER A 25 4.58 10.78 13.14
N PHE A 26 4.79 9.48 13.21
CA PHE A 26 4.46 8.58 12.10
C PHE A 26 2.96 8.54 11.86
N TYR A 27 2.54 8.16 10.62
CA TYR A 27 1.13 8.07 10.25
C TYR A 27 0.36 7.11 11.19
N PRO A 28 -0.65 7.61 11.93
CA PRO A 28 -1.18 6.89 13.10
C PRO A 28 -2.27 5.86 12.79
N HIS A 29 -2.67 5.70 11.52
CA HIS A 29 -3.79 4.84 11.17
C HIS A 29 -3.32 3.51 10.57
N LEU A 30 -3.91 2.40 11.02
CA LEU A 30 -3.72 1.09 10.42
C LEU A 30 -4.20 1.12 8.97
N HIS A 31 -3.30 0.84 8.04
CA HIS A 31 -3.57 0.90 6.61
C HIS A 31 -2.89 -0.24 5.85
N ARG A 32 -3.31 -0.43 4.61
CA ARG A 32 -2.66 -1.27 3.61
C ARG A 32 -2.66 -0.57 2.27
N HIS A 33 -1.73 -0.90 1.42
CA HIS A 33 -1.62 -0.42 0.04
C HIS A 33 -1.12 -1.53 -0.88
N GLN A 34 -1.31 -1.38 -2.20
CA GLN A 34 -0.94 -2.40 -3.19
C GLN A 34 0.57 -2.56 -3.36
N GLU A 35 1.31 -1.51 -3.06
CA GLU A 35 2.75 -1.47 -3.15
C GLU A 35 3.40 -2.27 -2.00
N ALA A 36 4.54 -2.90 -2.27
CA ALA A 36 5.47 -3.29 -1.25
C ALA A 36 6.23 -2.03 -0.77
N GLN A 37 6.59 -1.99 0.51
CA GLN A 37 7.27 -0.85 1.13
C GLN A 37 8.55 -1.30 1.81
N LEU A 38 9.66 -0.62 1.52
CA LEU A 38 10.85 -0.65 2.36
C LEU A 38 10.93 0.67 3.12
N MET A 39 10.85 0.64 4.45
CA MET A 39 10.85 1.84 5.30
C MET A 39 12.07 1.84 6.22
N TRP A 40 12.90 2.87 6.09
CA TRP A 40 14.01 3.16 6.98
C TRP A 40 13.62 4.26 7.97
N ILE A 41 13.66 3.96 9.26
CA ILE A 41 13.46 4.92 10.34
C ILE A 41 14.77 5.68 10.55
N THR A 42 14.84 6.93 10.08
CA THR A 42 16.04 7.75 10.22
C THR A 42 16.04 8.57 11.52
N LYS A 43 14.86 8.78 12.12
CA LYS A 43 14.69 9.36 13.46
C LYS A 43 13.36 8.93 14.07
N GLY A 44 13.34 8.68 15.37
CA GLY A 44 12.15 8.31 16.12
C GLY A 44 12.14 6.87 16.61
N ARG A 45 11.19 6.57 17.48
CA ARG A 45 10.98 5.25 18.09
C ARG A 45 9.49 4.97 18.28
N GLY A 46 9.14 3.69 18.36
CA GLY A 46 7.74 3.36 18.54
C GLY A 46 7.45 1.87 18.40
N VAL A 47 6.20 1.60 18.03
CA VAL A 47 5.68 0.25 17.80
C VAL A 47 5.11 0.16 16.39
N LEU A 48 5.57 -0.82 15.65
CA LEU A 48 5.03 -1.25 14.37
C LEU A 48 4.02 -2.38 14.63
N LEU A 49 2.76 -2.16 14.28
CA LEU A 49 1.77 -3.22 14.18
C LEU A 49 1.72 -3.67 12.72
N VAL A 50 1.96 -4.95 12.47
CA VAL A 50 1.82 -5.58 11.16
C VAL A 50 0.83 -6.73 11.30
N ASP A 51 -0.29 -6.66 10.56
CA ASP A 51 -1.44 -7.54 10.73
C ASP A 51 -1.89 -7.60 12.21
N GLU A 52 -1.53 -8.66 12.95
CA GLU A 52 -1.85 -8.81 14.38
C GLU A 52 -0.59 -8.84 15.27
N THR A 53 0.61 -8.61 14.72
CA THR A 53 1.89 -8.75 15.41
C THR A 53 2.49 -7.38 15.73
N LEU A 54 3.01 -7.22 16.96
CA LEU A 54 3.64 -5.99 17.43
C LEU A 54 5.16 -6.12 17.43
N HIS A 55 5.83 -5.13 16.86
CA HIS A 55 7.29 -5.03 16.81
C HIS A 55 7.74 -3.66 17.31
N SER A 56 8.71 -3.62 18.20
CA SER A 56 9.35 -2.35 18.56
C SER A 56 10.26 -1.87 17.43
N PHE A 57 10.28 -0.56 17.20
CA PHE A 57 11.22 0.06 16.29
C PHE A 57 11.93 1.26 16.93
N LYS A 58 13.10 1.57 16.43
CA LYS A 58 13.92 2.71 16.80
C LYS A 58 14.67 3.24 15.58
N GLU A 59 15.39 4.32 15.79
CA GLU A 59 16.30 4.89 14.80
C GLU A 59 17.26 3.83 14.22
N ASN A 60 17.46 3.89 12.92
CA ASN A 60 18.24 2.96 12.10
C ASN A 60 17.65 1.55 11.98
N ASP A 61 16.39 1.36 12.34
CA ASP A 61 15.67 0.15 11.95
C ASP A 61 15.12 0.31 10.51
N ILE A 62 15.20 -0.79 9.75
CA ILE A 62 14.65 -0.87 8.39
C ILE A 62 13.69 -2.06 8.33
N PHE A 63 12.51 -1.85 7.75
CA PHE A 63 11.47 -2.88 7.60
C PHE A 63 11.07 -3.02 6.13
N PHE A 64 10.97 -4.24 5.68
CA PHE A 64 10.28 -4.58 4.45
C PHE A 64 8.85 -5.01 4.80
N ILE A 65 7.86 -4.37 4.19
CA ILE A 65 6.44 -4.67 4.34
C ILE A 65 5.94 -5.18 3.01
N GLY A 66 5.28 -6.32 3.02
CA GLY A 66 4.74 -6.94 1.81
C GLY A 66 3.58 -6.14 1.21
N ALA A 67 3.34 -6.36 -0.09
CA ALA A 67 2.19 -5.78 -0.79
C ALA A 67 0.87 -6.17 -0.11
N ASN A 68 -0.04 -5.23 0.06
CA ASN A 68 -1.35 -5.40 0.72
C ASN A 68 -1.29 -5.80 2.21
N GLN A 69 -0.14 -5.82 2.84
CA GLN A 69 0.02 -6.12 4.25
C GLN A 69 -0.49 -4.96 5.11
N ALA A 70 -1.38 -5.25 6.08
CA ALA A 70 -1.93 -4.24 6.96
C ALA A 70 -0.90 -3.83 8.01
N HIS A 71 -0.58 -2.53 8.09
CA HIS A 71 0.44 -2.05 9.02
C HIS A 71 0.21 -0.62 9.52
N VAL A 72 0.85 -0.28 10.64
CA VAL A 72 0.92 1.08 11.18
C VAL A 72 2.15 1.25 12.05
N PHE A 73 2.88 2.35 11.83
CA PHE A 73 3.96 2.81 12.69
C PHE A 73 3.40 3.82 13.69
N LYS A 74 3.45 3.50 14.99
CA LYS A 74 3.00 4.39 16.06
C LYS A 74 4.19 4.90 16.83
N SER A 75 4.36 6.23 16.88
CA SER A 75 5.35 6.85 17.76
C SER A 75 4.99 6.60 19.23
N VAL A 76 5.99 6.30 20.04
CA VAL A 76 5.92 6.35 21.49
C VAL A 76 6.63 7.64 21.88
N SER A 77 5.87 8.70 22.15
CA SER A 77 6.39 10.00 22.60
C SER A 77 6.05 10.19 24.07
N GLU A 78 7.05 10.26 24.91
CA GLU A 78 6.92 10.76 26.29
C GLU A 78 7.17 12.28 26.37
N ASP A 79 7.83 12.87 25.35
CA ASP A 79 8.16 14.29 25.31
C ASP A 79 7.66 14.96 24.02
N LYS A 80 6.71 15.89 24.20
CA LYS A 80 6.03 16.64 23.11
C LYS A 80 6.91 17.67 22.39
N ALA A 81 8.19 17.83 22.73
CA ALA A 81 8.93 19.04 22.33
C ALA A 81 10.12 18.85 21.38
N SER A 82 10.63 17.64 21.09
CA SER A 82 11.90 17.53 20.34
C SER A 82 12.04 16.42 19.31
N ASP A 83 11.13 15.46 19.20
CA ASP A 83 11.37 14.29 18.36
C ASP A 83 10.49 14.23 17.12
N ALA A 84 10.83 15.02 16.11
CA ALA A 84 10.28 14.83 14.77
C ALA A 84 10.57 13.41 14.27
N ALA A 85 9.53 12.68 13.88
CA ALA A 85 9.66 11.40 13.22
C ALA A 85 10.21 11.61 11.80
N ARG A 86 11.24 10.86 11.41
CA ARG A 86 11.78 10.91 10.05
C ARG A 86 11.92 9.50 9.50
N SER A 87 11.55 9.34 8.24
CA SER A 87 11.72 8.07 7.53
C SER A 87 12.00 8.28 6.04
N ILE A 88 12.64 7.29 5.44
CA ILE A 88 12.75 7.15 3.98
C ILE A 88 12.01 5.88 3.61
N SER A 89 10.98 6.01 2.77
CA SER A 89 10.18 4.91 2.26
C SER A 89 10.40 4.73 0.77
N ILE A 90 10.55 3.48 0.34
CA ILE A 90 10.58 3.07 -1.06
C ILE A 90 9.34 2.23 -1.31
N PHE A 91 8.49 2.67 -2.25
CA PHE A 91 7.28 1.99 -2.66
C PHE A 91 7.39 1.51 -4.10
N PHE A 92 6.91 0.30 -4.36
CA PHE A 92 6.79 -0.26 -5.70
C PHE A 92 5.68 -1.30 -5.76
N ASP A 93 4.96 -1.35 -6.89
CA ASP A 93 3.92 -2.34 -7.11
C ASP A 93 4.47 -3.52 -7.93
N PRO A 94 4.65 -4.72 -7.32
CA PRO A 94 5.13 -5.90 -8.03
C PRO A 94 4.16 -6.39 -9.12
N ALA A 95 2.86 -6.14 -8.95
CA ALA A 95 1.81 -6.53 -9.90
C ALA A 95 1.50 -5.43 -10.94
N GLY A 96 2.11 -4.25 -10.77
CA GLY A 96 1.92 -3.10 -11.65
C GLY A 96 2.86 -3.11 -12.86
N ARG A 97 3.47 -1.95 -13.14
CA ARG A 97 4.33 -1.74 -14.33
C ARG A 97 5.57 -2.65 -14.37
N LEU A 98 6.08 -3.07 -13.20
CA LEU A 98 7.26 -3.95 -13.10
C LEU A 98 6.93 -5.42 -13.36
N LYS A 99 5.65 -5.80 -13.42
CA LYS A 99 5.22 -7.19 -13.57
C LYS A 99 5.87 -7.89 -14.77
N GLN A 100 5.92 -7.22 -15.92
CA GLN A 100 6.48 -7.81 -17.14
C GLN A 100 7.98 -8.09 -17.02
N LEU A 101 8.72 -7.25 -16.28
CA LEU A 101 10.13 -7.47 -16.01
C LEU A 101 10.35 -8.66 -15.08
N PHE A 102 9.53 -8.80 -14.05
CA PHE A 102 9.61 -9.95 -13.14
C PHE A 102 9.23 -11.29 -13.79
N MET A 103 8.58 -11.28 -14.96
CA MET A 103 8.27 -12.50 -15.72
C MET A 103 9.46 -13.00 -16.57
N LEU A 104 10.56 -12.24 -16.71
CA LEU A 104 11.77 -12.69 -17.37
C LEU A 104 12.49 -13.72 -16.49
N GLY A 105 13.05 -14.76 -17.08
CA GLY A 105 13.69 -15.87 -16.36
C GLY A 105 14.82 -15.42 -15.42
N GLU A 106 15.56 -14.37 -15.81
CA GLU A 106 16.64 -13.79 -15.01
C GLU A 106 16.12 -13.16 -13.70
N PHE A 107 14.85 -12.77 -13.64
CA PHE A 107 14.20 -12.18 -12.47
C PHE A 107 13.41 -13.19 -11.63
N GLU A 108 13.35 -14.47 -12.03
CA GLU A 108 12.64 -15.52 -11.28
C GLU A 108 12.96 -15.52 -9.77
N PRO A 109 14.24 -15.38 -9.33
CA PRO A 109 14.54 -15.34 -7.89
C PRO A 109 13.93 -14.14 -7.16
N LEU A 110 13.76 -13.00 -7.85
CA LEU A 110 13.12 -11.82 -7.31
C LEU A 110 11.58 -11.96 -7.30
N GLU A 111 11.01 -12.56 -8.32
CA GLU A 111 9.59 -12.88 -8.36
C GLU A 111 9.21 -13.82 -7.23
N GLN A 112 9.99 -14.88 -7.02
CA GLN A 112 9.80 -15.81 -5.91
C GLN A 112 9.92 -15.11 -4.54
N PHE A 113 10.92 -14.26 -4.36
CA PHE A 113 11.09 -13.46 -3.15
C PHE A 113 9.83 -12.62 -2.86
N LEU A 114 9.32 -11.86 -3.84
CA LEU A 114 8.17 -11.00 -3.68
C LEU A 114 6.86 -11.77 -3.41
N LYS A 115 6.75 -13.03 -3.88
CA LYS A 115 5.61 -13.92 -3.61
C LYS A 115 5.71 -14.56 -2.23
N GLN A 116 6.88 -15.02 -1.83
CA GLN A 116 7.11 -15.78 -0.59
C GLN A 116 7.17 -14.88 0.64
N ASP A 117 7.82 -13.71 0.52
CA ASP A 117 8.05 -12.79 1.64
C ASP A 117 6.97 -11.68 1.75
N SER A 118 5.75 -11.99 1.30
CA SER A 118 4.59 -11.09 1.42
C SER A 118 4.25 -10.71 2.87
N ARG A 119 4.83 -11.41 3.87
CA ARG A 119 4.63 -11.16 5.31
C ARG A 119 5.64 -10.20 5.92
N GLY A 120 6.54 -9.64 5.11
CA GLY A 120 7.53 -8.68 5.53
C GLY A 120 8.60 -9.22 6.51
N PHE A 121 9.65 -8.44 6.73
CA PHE A 121 10.71 -8.76 7.69
C PHE A 121 11.46 -7.49 8.11
N LYS A 122 12.13 -7.56 9.28
CA LYS A 122 13.04 -6.53 9.75
C LYS A 122 14.45 -6.82 9.23
N ILE A 123 15.14 -5.79 8.73
CA ILE A 123 16.54 -5.93 8.30
C ILE A 123 17.42 -6.16 9.53
N PRO A 124 18.26 -7.23 9.55
CA PRO A 124 19.21 -7.46 10.62
C PRO A 124 20.23 -6.32 10.74
N LYS A 125 20.68 -6.02 11.96
CA LYS A 125 21.65 -4.93 12.20
C LYS A 125 22.94 -5.08 11.41
N MET A 126 23.40 -6.31 11.19
CA MET A 126 24.60 -6.60 10.40
C MET A 126 24.46 -6.19 8.91
N ASP A 127 23.24 -6.10 8.39
CA ASP A 127 22.96 -5.76 7.01
C ASP A 127 22.58 -4.27 6.84
N PHE A 128 22.48 -3.51 7.94
CA PHE A 128 22.02 -2.13 7.95
C PHE A 128 22.85 -1.25 6.98
N GLU A 129 24.17 -1.29 7.09
CA GLU A 129 25.06 -0.45 6.27
C GLU A 129 24.90 -0.72 4.78
N VAL A 130 24.78 -1.99 4.39
CA VAL A 130 24.61 -2.38 2.98
C VAL A 130 23.27 -1.91 2.46
N VAL A 131 22.19 -2.09 3.23
CA VAL A 131 20.83 -1.71 2.80
C VAL A 131 20.66 -0.20 2.80
N SER A 132 21.08 0.51 3.85
CA SER A 132 20.97 1.97 3.93
C SER A 132 21.76 2.67 2.83
N LYS A 133 22.99 2.21 2.51
CA LYS A 133 23.76 2.71 1.37
C LYS A 133 23.02 2.54 0.04
N ARG A 134 22.38 1.37 -0.18
CA ARG A 134 21.59 1.14 -1.40
C ARG A 134 20.35 2.02 -1.47
N ILE A 135 19.68 2.28 -0.34
CA ILE A 135 18.55 3.22 -0.25
C ILE A 135 19.01 4.63 -0.67
N MET A 136 20.16 5.09 -0.16
CA MET A 136 20.69 6.40 -0.49
C MET A 136 21.09 6.53 -1.96
N LEU A 137 21.73 5.51 -2.55
CA LEU A 137 22.04 5.47 -3.97
C LEU A 137 20.76 5.52 -4.82
N LEU A 138 19.74 4.74 -4.45
CA LEU A 138 18.45 4.76 -5.14
C LEU A 138 17.75 6.13 -5.04
N LYS A 139 17.83 6.78 -3.87
CA LYS A 139 17.24 8.12 -3.65
C LYS A 139 17.87 9.19 -4.55
N GLN A 140 19.17 9.11 -4.80
CA GLN A 140 19.92 10.08 -5.60
C GLN A 140 19.89 9.79 -7.12
N ALA A 141 19.55 8.54 -7.48
CA ALA A 141 19.60 8.11 -8.87
C ALA A 141 18.34 8.48 -9.65
N GLU A 142 18.51 8.67 -10.95
CA GLU A 142 17.42 8.96 -11.89
C GLU A 142 17.35 7.93 -13.01
N LYS A 143 16.18 7.87 -13.66
CA LYS A 143 15.95 7.06 -14.89
C LYS A 143 16.49 5.62 -14.77
N ILE A 144 17.39 5.25 -15.67
CA ILE A 144 17.94 3.88 -15.75
C ILE A 144 18.77 3.52 -14.50
N ASP A 145 19.56 4.45 -13.97
CA ASP A 145 20.39 4.22 -12.79
C ASP A 145 19.51 3.94 -11.56
N LYS A 146 18.37 4.63 -11.43
CA LYS A 146 17.38 4.36 -10.39
C LYS A 146 16.86 2.92 -10.49
N MET A 147 16.56 2.45 -11.70
CA MET A 147 16.11 1.07 -11.94
C MET A 147 17.21 0.05 -11.59
N MET A 148 18.45 0.31 -11.98
CA MET A 148 19.59 -0.55 -11.66
C MET A 148 19.81 -0.66 -10.15
N HIS A 149 19.82 0.48 -9.43
CA HIS A 149 19.96 0.49 -7.98
C HIS A 149 18.80 -0.21 -7.28
N PHE A 150 17.58 -0.09 -7.81
CA PHE A 150 16.42 -0.80 -7.30
C PHE A 150 16.55 -2.32 -7.41
N PHE A 151 16.98 -2.85 -8.55
CA PHE A 151 17.19 -4.30 -8.70
C PHE A 151 18.33 -4.81 -7.81
N TYR A 152 19.41 -4.05 -7.67
CA TYR A 152 20.45 -4.39 -6.71
C TYR A 152 19.95 -4.39 -5.26
N LEU A 153 19.06 -3.45 -4.91
CA LEU A 153 18.41 -3.43 -3.59
C LEU A 153 17.51 -4.66 -3.41
N LEU A 154 16.63 -4.96 -4.35
CA LEU A 154 15.77 -6.15 -4.29
C LEU A 154 16.56 -7.46 -4.19
N ARG A 155 17.66 -7.60 -4.95
CA ARG A 155 18.55 -8.75 -4.84
C ARG A 155 19.12 -8.88 -3.43
N THR A 156 19.55 -7.77 -2.84
CA THR A 156 20.07 -7.76 -1.46
C THR A 156 18.98 -8.18 -0.47
N LEU A 157 17.76 -7.63 -0.59
CA LEU A 157 16.62 -8.00 0.25
C LEU A 157 16.26 -9.48 0.11
N SER A 158 16.23 -10.02 -1.11
CA SER A 158 15.99 -11.44 -1.37
C SER A 158 17.04 -12.36 -0.71
N GLN A 159 18.29 -11.94 -0.60
CA GLN A 159 19.33 -12.70 0.11
C GLN A 159 19.16 -12.63 1.63
N ILE A 160 18.74 -11.47 2.15
CA ILE A 160 18.50 -11.24 3.57
C ILE A 160 17.28 -12.03 4.04
N SER A 161 16.18 -12.01 3.28
CA SER A 161 14.92 -12.67 3.66
C SER A 161 15.09 -14.15 3.94
N LYS A 162 15.94 -14.85 3.16
CA LYS A 162 16.21 -16.29 3.32
C LYS A 162 16.78 -16.69 4.69
N ARG A 163 17.34 -15.73 5.44
CA ARG A 163 17.96 -15.93 6.76
C ARG A 163 17.32 -15.13 7.88
N THR A 164 16.18 -14.50 7.60
CA THR A 164 15.51 -13.60 8.53
C THR A 164 14.09 -14.10 8.78
N ASN A 165 13.63 -13.98 10.02
CA ASN A 165 12.26 -14.33 10.36
C ASN A 165 11.27 -13.30 9.81
N SER A 166 10.12 -13.78 9.34
CA SER A 166 8.98 -12.94 8.96
C SER A 166 8.47 -12.12 10.15
N LEU A 167 7.94 -10.91 9.87
CA LEU A 167 7.23 -10.10 10.87
C LEU A 167 5.96 -10.78 11.37
N CYS A 168 5.33 -11.58 10.53
CA CYS A 168 4.14 -12.34 10.89
C CYS A 168 4.48 -13.84 10.77
N PRO A 169 4.71 -14.54 11.88
CA PRO A 169 4.91 -15.99 11.86
C PRO A 169 3.69 -16.69 11.26
N GLU A 170 3.89 -17.83 10.61
CA GLU A 170 2.75 -18.62 10.13
C GLU A 170 1.85 -18.99 11.29
N PRO A 171 0.54 -18.81 11.16
CA PRO A 171 -0.38 -19.47 12.06
C PRO A 171 -0.08 -20.97 12.00
N VAL A 172 0.08 -21.61 13.16
CA VAL A 172 0.36 -23.05 13.26
C VAL A 172 -0.71 -23.89 12.51
N GLU A 173 -1.88 -23.31 12.24
CA GLU A 173 -2.97 -23.88 11.45
C GLU A 173 -2.81 -23.73 9.93
N ALA A 174 -1.95 -22.83 9.43
CA ALA A 174 -1.79 -22.61 7.98
C ALA A 174 -1.05 -23.76 7.29
N ALA A 175 -0.22 -24.50 7.99
CA ALA A 175 0.44 -25.70 7.47
C ALA A 175 -0.55 -26.85 7.21
N VAL A 176 -1.74 -26.83 7.82
CA VAL A 176 -2.80 -27.84 7.64
C VAL A 176 -3.95 -27.31 6.75
N CYS A 177 -4.04 -25.97 6.54
CA CYS A 177 -5.13 -25.33 5.80
C CYS A 177 -4.82 -24.97 4.33
N SER A 178 -3.62 -25.26 3.82
CA SER A 178 -3.28 -25.03 2.41
C SER A 178 -3.93 -26.03 1.43
N ILE A 179 -4.72 -26.97 1.92
CA ILE A 179 -5.54 -27.87 1.09
C ILE A 179 -7.02 -27.60 1.42
N GLY A 180 -7.65 -26.63 0.74
CA GLY A 180 -9.09 -26.63 0.59
C GLY A 180 -9.95 -25.58 1.30
N LYS A 181 -9.46 -24.44 1.77
CA LYS A 181 -10.34 -23.40 2.36
C LYS A 181 -10.02 -22.00 1.87
N ASN A 182 -10.87 -21.50 1.08
CA ASN A 182 -11.35 -20.16 0.77
C ASN A 182 -11.30 -19.70 -0.69
N ASN A 183 -11.39 -20.62 -1.63
CA ASN A 183 -11.65 -20.30 -3.04
C ASN A 183 -12.95 -19.47 -3.21
N ARG A 184 -13.86 -19.45 -2.22
CA ARG A 184 -15.14 -18.74 -2.28
C ARG A 184 -14.98 -17.22 -2.05
N ILE A 185 -14.31 -16.80 -0.98
CA ILE A 185 -14.12 -15.36 -0.70
C ILE A 185 -13.21 -14.69 -1.73
N GLU A 186 -12.16 -15.37 -2.15
CA GLU A 186 -11.26 -14.89 -3.21
C GLU A 186 -11.99 -14.71 -4.53
N LYS A 187 -12.81 -15.67 -4.95
CA LYS A 187 -13.68 -15.57 -6.14
C LYS A 187 -14.65 -14.39 -6.04
N VAL A 188 -15.25 -14.19 -4.87
CA VAL A 188 -16.15 -13.07 -4.62
C VAL A 188 -15.40 -11.73 -4.69
N CYS A 189 -14.26 -11.60 -4.02
CA CYS A 189 -13.45 -10.38 -4.06
C CYS A 189 -12.94 -10.11 -5.48
N HIS A 190 -12.49 -11.13 -6.20
CA HIS A 190 -12.10 -11.00 -7.61
C HIS A 190 -13.28 -10.52 -8.49
N TYR A 191 -14.46 -11.09 -8.30
CA TYR A 191 -15.65 -10.65 -9.01
C TYR A 191 -16.00 -9.18 -8.73
N ILE A 192 -15.96 -8.76 -7.46
CA ILE A 192 -16.20 -7.37 -7.07
C ILE A 192 -15.15 -6.45 -7.71
N ASN A 193 -13.86 -6.82 -7.65
CA ASN A 193 -12.75 -6.04 -8.20
C ASN A 193 -12.81 -5.88 -9.73
N THR A 194 -13.41 -6.85 -10.43
CA THR A 194 -13.59 -6.77 -11.89
C THR A 194 -14.83 -5.98 -12.29
N HIS A 195 -15.86 -5.93 -11.44
CA HIS A 195 -17.18 -5.36 -11.80
C HIS A 195 -17.58 -4.14 -10.96
N PHE A 196 -16.69 -3.57 -10.15
CA PHE A 196 -17.01 -2.47 -9.22
C PHE A 196 -17.55 -1.19 -9.89
N LYS A 197 -17.23 -0.98 -11.17
CA LYS A 197 -17.75 0.14 -11.98
C LYS A 197 -19.22 -0.04 -12.34
N GLN A 198 -19.72 -1.26 -12.28
CA GLN A 198 -21.10 -1.60 -12.60
C GLN A 198 -22.00 -1.48 -11.35
N GLY A 199 -23.32 -1.53 -11.57
CA GLY A 199 -24.31 -1.53 -10.49
C GLY A 199 -24.36 -2.85 -9.73
N LEU A 200 -23.30 -3.19 -8.97
CA LEU A 200 -23.27 -4.38 -8.13
C LEU A 200 -24.30 -4.28 -7.00
N THR A 201 -25.18 -5.26 -6.92
CA THR A 201 -26.16 -5.40 -5.81
C THR A 201 -25.67 -6.45 -4.80
N LEU A 202 -26.22 -6.38 -3.60
CA LEU A 202 -25.92 -7.36 -2.56
C LEU A 202 -26.34 -8.76 -3.02
N GLU A 203 -27.49 -8.86 -3.69
CA GLU A 203 -28.07 -10.11 -4.20
C GLU A 203 -27.14 -10.76 -5.22
N SER A 204 -26.65 -9.97 -6.22
CA SER A 204 -25.76 -10.49 -7.27
C SER A 204 -24.45 -11.02 -6.73
N VAL A 205 -23.89 -10.39 -5.68
CA VAL A 205 -22.65 -10.85 -5.06
C VAL A 205 -22.88 -12.04 -4.12
N ALA A 206 -24.01 -12.06 -3.40
CA ALA A 206 -24.38 -13.18 -2.53
C ALA A 206 -24.64 -14.46 -3.33
N GLU A 207 -25.27 -14.35 -4.49
CA GLU A 207 -25.48 -15.47 -5.42
C GLU A 207 -24.16 -16.11 -5.86
N ARG A 208 -23.15 -15.28 -6.18
CA ARG A 208 -21.79 -15.78 -6.50
C ARG A 208 -21.13 -16.54 -5.37
N ALA A 209 -21.49 -16.21 -4.15
CA ALA A 209 -21.04 -16.93 -2.95
C ALA A 209 -21.92 -18.15 -2.61
N HIS A 210 -23.01 -18.42 -3.34
CA HIS A 210 -24.02 -19.41 -3.00
C HIS A 210 -24.54 -19.24 -1.57
N LEU A 211 -24.87 -18.00 -1.20
CA LEU A 211 -25.37 -17.62 0.12
C LEU A 211 -26.60 -16.70 0.00
N SER A 212 -27.49 -16.73 1.00
CA SER A 212 -28.51 -15.70 1.11
C SER A 212 -27.85 -14.32 1.40
N PRO A 213 -28.48 -13.19 1.05
CA PRO A 213 -27.92 -11.85 1.29
C PRO A 213 -27.50 -11.62 2.76
N GLN A 214 -28.33 -12.07 3.73
CA GLN A 214 -28.03 -11.93 5.15
C GLN A 214 -26.83 -12.80 5.59
N ALA A 215 -26.78 -14.06 5.11
CA ALA A 215 -25.65 -14.95 5.37
C ALA A 215 -24.37 -14.42 4.75
N PHE A 216 -24.46 -13.86 3.51
CA PHE A 216 -23.36 -13.24 2.82
C PHE A 216 -22.80 -12.01 3.55
N CYS A 217 -23.66 -11.12 4.04
CA CYS A 217 -23.20 -9.95 4.81
C CYS A 217 -22.35 -10.36 6.03
N ARG A 218 -22.80 -11.37 6.79
CA ARG A 218 -22.05 -11.89 7.93
C ARG A 218 -20.75 -12.58 7.51
N TYR A 219 -20.84 -13.44 6.48
CA TYR A 219 -19.69 -14.14 5.90
C TYR A 219 -18.63 -13.15 5.40
N PHE A 220 -19.03 -12.18 4.56
CA PHE A 220 -18.12 -11.17 3.99
C PHE A 220 -17.46 -10.31 5.07
N LYS A 221 -18.25 -9.81 6.05
CA LYS A 221 -17.70 -9.03 7.17
C LYS A 221 -16.75 -9.84 8.04
N LYS A 222 -17.01 -11.14 8.24
CA LYS A 222 -16.12 -12.04 8.99
C LYS A 222 -14.77 -12.21 8.27
N HIS A 223 -14.77 -12.40 6.95
CA HIS A 223 -13.55 -12.67 6.18
C HIS A 223 -12.79 -11.41 5.72
N CYS A 224 -13.51 -10.33 5.39
CA CYS A 224 -12.91 -9.08 4.89
C CYS A 224 -12.79 -7.98 5.97
N GLY A 225 -13.30 -8.21 7.18
CA GLY A 225 -13.27 -7.22 8.29
C GLY A 225 -14.19 -6.01 8.09
N ILE A 226 -14.77 -5.82 6.89
CA ILE A 226 -15.61 -4.68 6.51
C ILE A 226 -16.87 -5.14 5.78
N THR A 227 -17.88 -4.24 5.66
CA THR A 227 -19.09 -4.54 4.90
C THR A 227 -18.81 -4.52 3.38
N LEU A 228 -19.64 -5.22 2.58
CA LEU A 228 -19.57 -5.17 1.12
C LEU A 228 -19.57 -3.73 0.59
N VAL A 229 -20.50 -2.89 1.06
CA VAL A 229 -20.57 -1.48 0.65
C VAL A 229 -19.30 -0.72 1.02
N GLY A 230 -18.75 -0.96 2.21
CA GLY A 230 -17.49 -0.37 2.64
C GLY A 230 -16.32 -0.81 1.76
N TYR A 231 -16.28 -2.07 1.36
CA TYR A 231 -15.27 -2.63 0.46
C TYR A 231 -15.39 -2.03 -0.95
N LEU A 232 -16.60 -2.02 -1.51
CA LEU A 232 -16.89 -1.46 -2.83
C LEU A 232 -16.55 0.04 -2.92
N ASN A 233 -16.94 0.81 -1.90
CA ASN A 233 -16.61 2.22 -1.83
C ASN A 233 -15.10 2.48 -1.83
N ARG A 234 -14.31 1.65 -1.14
CA ARG A 234 -12.85 1.79 -1.13
C ARG A 234 -12.24 1.54 -2.50
N ILE A 235 -12.66 0.47 -3.18
CA ILE A 235 -12.17 0.17 -4.54
C ILE A 235 -12.49 1.33 -5.48
N ARG A 236 -13.72 1.86 -5.43
CA ARG A 236 -14.16 2.98 -6.26
C ARG A 236 -13.36 4.25 -5.98
N ILE A 237 -13.13 4.59 -4.71
CA ILE A 237 -12.32 5.75 -4.33
C ILE A 237 -10.86 5.58 -4.79
N ASN A 238 -10.29 4.38 -4.66
CA ASN A 238 -8.95 4.09 -5.14
C ASN A 238 -8.83 4.30 -6.65
N GLU A 239 -9.80 3.83 -7.42
CA GLU A 239 -9.83 4.06 -8.87
C GLU A 239 -9.96 5.55 -9.21
N VAL A 240 -10.82 6.30 -8.48
CA VAL A 240 -10.91 7.76 -8.63
C VAL A 240 -9.56 8.42 -8.38
N CYS A 241 -8.91 8.13 -7.27
CA CYS A 241 -7.59 8.69 -6.95
C CYS A 241 -6.54 8.34 -8.03
N SER A 242 -6.57 7.10 -8.55
CA SER A 242 -5.71 6.67 -9.65
C SER A 242 -5.95 7.46 -10.95
N GLN A 243 -7.21 7.78 -11.27
CA GLN A 243 -7.56 8.57 -12.46
C GLN A 243 -7.22 10.05 -12.27
N LEU A 244 -7.48 10.60 -11.08
CA LEU A 244 -7.11 11.99 -10.74
C LEU A 244 -5.59 12.22 -10.78
N GLY A 245 -4.79 11.17 -10.57
CA GLY A 245 -3.32 11.24 -10.67
C GLY A 245 -2.77 11.03 -12.08
N LYS A 246 -3.56 10.55 -13.03
CA LYS A 246 -3.09 10.22 -14.39
C LYS A 246 -3.16 11.37 -15.39
N ASP A 247 -4.12 12.24 -15.21
CA ASP A 247 -4.35 13.36 -16.12
C ASP A 247 -4.19 14.67 -15.35
N HIS A 248 -3.59 15.69 -15.96
CA HIS A 248 -3.70 17.09 -15.53
C HIS A 248 -5.17 17.55 -15.68
N LEU A 249 -6.11 16.76 -15.13
CA LEU A 249 -7.54 16.96 -15.26
C LEU A 249 -7.97 18.10 -14.36
N HIS A 250 -8.40 19.18 -15.01
CA HIS A 250 -9.09 20.29 -14.40
C HIS A 250 -10.21 19.84 -13.46
N LEU A 251 -10.44 20.59 -12.40
CA LEU A 251 -11.47 20.38 -11.38
C LEU A 251 -12.87 20.06 -11.93
N GLU A 252 -13.11 20.35 -13.20
CA GLU A 252 -14.38 20.16 -13.92
C GLU A 252 -14.75 18.69 -14.18
N ASN A 253 -13.76 17.77 -14.13
CA ASN A 253 -13.97 16.36 -14.47
C ASN A 253 -14.18 15.42 -13.29
N ILE A 254 -14.14 15.91 -12.04
CA ILE A 254 -14.28 15.06 -10.83
C ILE A 254 -15.58 14.26 -10.86
N SER A 255 -16.68 14.90 -11.23
CA SER A 255 -18.00 14.26 -11.28
C SER A 255 -18.04 13.15 -12.32
N PHE A 256 -17.48 13.39 -13.50
CA PHE A 256 -17.39 12.39 -14.56
C PHE A 256 -16.56 11.18 -14.15
N ILE A 257 -15.40 11.40 -13.52
CA ILE A 257 -14.56 10.33 -12.99
C ILE A 257 -15.31 9.52 -11.93
N ALA A 258 -16.01 10.20 -11.00
CA ALA A 258 -16.78 9.54 -9.96
C ALA A 258 -17.88 8.61 -10.54
N TYR A 259 -18.61 9.09 -11.55
CA TYR A 259 -19.62 8.28 -12.24
C TYR A 259 -19.00 7.08 -12.98
N ASN A 260 -17.89 7.27 -13.68
CA ASN A 260 -17.15 6.20 -14.37
C ASN A 260 -16.56 5.17 -13.42
N CYS A 261 -16.33 5.56 -12.17
CA CYS A 261 -15.91 4.65 -11.10
C CYS A 261 -17.06 3.98 -10.35
N GLY A 262 -18.31 4.19 -10.81
CA GLY A 262 -19.50 3.50 -10.33
C GLY A 262 -20.24 4.19 -9.19
N PHE A 263 -19.98 5.47 -8.90
CA PHE A 263 -20.80 6.25 -7.98
C PHE A 263 -22.05 6.76 -8.71
N ASN A 264 -23.23 6.53 -8.12
CA ASN A 264 -24.51 6.99 -8.70
C ASN A 264 -24.93 8.37 -8.18
N SER A 265 -24.17 8.97 -7.24
CA SER A 265 -24.47 10.26 -6.62
C SER A 265 -23.19 10.96 -6.21
N ILE A 266 -23.04 12.20 -6.68
CA ILE A 266 -21.90 13.07 -6.32
C ILE A 266 -21.89 13.42 -4.83
N THR A 267 -23.06 13.63 -4.23
CA THR A 267 -23.16 13.89 -2.80
C THR A 267 -22.63 12.71 -1.98
N ASN A 268 -23.03 11.47 -2.34
CA ASN A 268 -22.51 10.27 -1.71
C ASN A 268 -21.02 10.09 -1.97
N PHE A 269 -20.56 10.33 -3.20
CA PHE A 269 -19.14 10.29 -3.55
C PHE A 269 -18.32 11.24 -2.68
N ASN A 270 -18.66 12.52 -2.60
CA ASN A 270 -17.92 13.52 -1.81
C ASN A 270 -17.84 13.13 -0.33
N ARG A 271 -18.97 12.64 0.23
CA ARG A 271 -19.03 12.17 1.62
C ARG A 271 -18.09 10.97 1.83
N VAL A 272 -18.14 9.98 0.94
CA VAL A 272 -17.35 8.76 1.01
C VAL A 272 -15.86 9.07 0.77
N PHE A 273 -15.54 9.92 -0.20
CA PHE A 273 -14.19 10.36 -0.49
C PHE A 273 -13.55 11.02 0.75
N LYS A 274 -14.24 12.02 1.33
CA LYS A 274 -13.76 12.68 2.55
C LYS A 274 -13.62 11.71 3.72
N GLN A 275 -14.53 10.74 3.85
CA GLN A 275 -14.47 9.73 4.91
C GLN A 275 -13.26 8.78 4.75
N ILE A 276 -12.88 8.43 3.52
CA ILE A 276 -11.81 7.45 3.22
C ILE A 276 -10.44 8.15 3.14
N ILE A 277 -10.36 9.28 2.43
CA ILE A 277 -9.11 9.99 2.14
C ILE A 277 -8.77 11.04 3.20
N GLY A 278 -9.78 11.54 3.94
CA GLY A 278 -9.59 12.56 4.99
C GLY A 278 -9.71 14.00 4.49
N CYS A 279 -9.80 14.24 3.18
CA CYS A 279 -10.00 15.57 2.58
C CYS A 279 -11.02 15.49 1.44
N THR A 280 -11.47 16.64 0.94
CA THR A 280 -12.36 16.69 -0.22
C THR A 280 -11.60 16.35 -1.51
N PRO A 281 -12.31 15.91 -2.59
CA PRO A 281 -11.66 15.66 -3.88
C PRO A 281 -10.92 16.88 -4.43
N LYS A 282 -11.48 18.08 -4.23
CA LYS A 282 -10.86 19.35 -4.65
C LYS A 282 -9.57 19.63 -3.87
N GLU A 283 -9.58 19.48 -2.55
CA GLU A 283 -8.40 19.61 -1.72
C GLU A 283 -7.33 18.56 -2.06
N TYR A 284 -7.75 17.36 -2.42
CA TYR A 284 -6.84 16.29 -2.84
C TYR A 284 -6.08 16.69 -4.11
N ILE A 285 -6.78 17.20 -5.14
CA ILE A 285 -6.16 17.66 -6.40
C ILE A 285 -5.21 18.84 -6.12
N LEU A 286 -5.65 19.85 -5.37
CA LEU A 286 -4.81 21.01 -5.07
C LEU A 286 -3.51 20.64 -4.33
N ARG A 287 -3.58 19.70 -3.39
CA ARG A 287 -2.37 19.19 -2.71
C ARG A 287 -1.48 18.37 -3.65
N TYR A 288 -2.06 17.74 -4.66
CA TYR A 288 -1.32 17.00 -5.67
C TYR A 288 -0.59 17.97 -6.61
N ASP A 289 -1.24 19.06 -7.08
CA ASP A 289 -0.68 20.09 -7.95
C ASP A 289 0.42 20.90 -7.25
N GLN A 290 0.26 21.26 -5.97
CA GLN A 290 1.28 21.98 -5.20
C GLN A 290 2.58 21.19 -5.06
N ARG A 291 2.50 19.87 -4.84
CA ARG A 291 3.70 19.00 -4.83
C ARG A 291 4.37 18.89 -6.19
N TYR A 292 3.63 19.06 -7.29
CA TYR A 292 4.19 19.10 -8.65
C TYR A 292 4.94 20.40 -8.92
N THR A 293 4.42 21.54 -8.49
CA THR A 293 5.04 22.87 -8.68
C THR A 293 6.32 23.02 -7.86
N GLU A 294 6.35 22.58 -6.62
CA GLU A 294 7.54 22.64 -5.77
C GLU A 294 8.69 21.75 -6.29
N ASN A 295 8.38 20.57 -6.83
CA ASN A 295 9.41 19.69 -7.42
C ASN A 295 9.89 20.16 -8.81
N THR A 296 9.14 20.99 -9.51
CA THR A 296 9.52 21.52 -10.83
C THR A 296 10.41 22.77 -10.69
N ILE A 297 10.28 23.56 -9.60
CA ILE A 297 11.08 24.77 -9.36
C ILE A 297 12.51 24.42 -8.92
N VAL A 298 12.73 23.28 -8.29
CA VAL A 298 14.08 22.83 -7.85
C VAL A 298 14.95 22.30 -9.01
N SER A 299 14.37 22.05 -10.19
CA SER A 299 15.11 21.54 -11.36
C SER A 299 15.61 22.62 -12.34
N TYR A 300 15.46 23.90 -12.03
CA TYR A 300 15.90 25.05 -12.86
C TYR A 300 16.80 26.07 -12.13
N VAL A 301 17.49 25.66 -11.07
CA VAL A 301 18.54 26.49 -10.45
C VAL A 301 19.86 25.74 -10.42
#